data_4897ec1dba61d4187d900a49a122977d
#
_entry.id   4897ec1dba61d4187d900a49a122977d
#
_cell.length_a   1.000
_cell.length_b   1.000
_cell.length_c   1.000
_cell.angle_alpha   90.00
_cell.angle_beta   90.00
_cell.angle_gamma   90.00
#
_symmetry.space_group_name_H-M   'P 1'
#
loop_
_entity.id
_entity.type
_entity.pdbx_description
1 polymer ?
#
loop_
_entity_poly.entity_id
_entity_poly.type
_entity_poly.pdbx_seq_one_letter_code
_entity_poly.pdbx_strand_id
1 'polypeptide(L)'
;MPSESSPSRPALVLATLNPAKGRELIELLGLVPFEIRLLAEIPGARLPEETGATYAENALVKARTAAEQTAALALGDDSGLEVDALGGAPGLYSARFGGPGLDDRGRLELLLERLRGVPPPRRTARFRCVIALAGPSRAERVVEGVAEGVIAYAPRGSGGFGYDPIFFYPPLGRTFAELSDGEKARVSHRGLALEAARRLLSE
;
A
#
# COMPACT_ATOMS: atom_id res chain seq x y z
N MET A 1 24.46 -33.14 25.14
CA MET A 1 23.11 -32.88 24.66
C MET A 1 23.21 -31.88 23.52
N PRO A 2 22.95 -32.26 22.26
CA PRO A 2 22.86 -31.27 21.19
C PRO A 2 21.62 -30.44 21.43
N SER A 3 21.76 -29.13 21.43
CA SER A 3 20.64 -28.17 21.47
C SER A 3 19.82 -28.36 20.21
N GLU A 4 18.57 -28.78 20.34
CA GLU A 4 17.62 -28.76 19.26
C GLU A 4 17.44 -27.30 18.82
N SER A 5 18.05 -26.96 17.70
CA SER A 5 17.76 -25.68 17.02
C SER A 5 16.31 -25.72 16.58
N SER A 6 15.46 -24.91 17.21
CA SER A 6 14.11 -24.69 16.73
C SER A 6 14.16 -24.37 15.22
N PRO A 7 13.30 -24.98 14.40
CA PRO A 7 13.31 -24.72 12.97
C PRO A 7 13.12 -23.22 12.73
N SER A 8 14.07 -22.61 12.04
CA SER A 8 13.98 -21.19 11.68
C SER A 8 12.72 -20.97 10.84
N ARG A 9 11.91 -19.96 11.19
CA ARG A 9 10.75 -19.60 10.39
C ARG A 9 11.18 -19.21 8.97
N PRO A 10 10.44 -19.60 7.92
CA PRO A 10 10.75 -19.17 6.57
C PRO A 10 10.66 -17.64 6.46
N ALA A 11 11.48 -17.04 5.61
CA ALA A 11 11.48 -15.60 5.42
C ALA A 11 10.31 -15.15 4.52
N LEU A 12 9.72 -14.01 4.86
CA LEU A 12 8.81 -13.22 4.00
C LEU A 12 9.45 -11.85 3.77
N VAL A 13 9.80 -11.56 2.54
CA VAL A 13 10.44 -10.30 2.17
C VAL A 13 9.38 -9.30 1.71
N LEU A 14 9.30 -8.15 2.37
CA LEU A 14 8.45 -7.05 1.92
C LEU A 14 9.19 -6.23 0.85
N ALA A 15 8.68 -6.27 -0.38
CA ALA A 15 9.29 -5.68 -1.58
C ALA A 15 9.05 -4.16 -1.62
N THR A 16 9.58 -3.43 -0.66
CA THR A 16 9.54 -1.98 -0.60
C THR A 16 10.88 -1.39 -0.21
N LEU A 17 11.24 -0.27 -0.84
CA LEU A 17 12.39 0.56 -0.46
C LEU A 17 11.97 1.79 0.34
N ASN A 18 10.67 1.97 0.60
CA ASN A 18 10.12 3.04 1.42
C ASN A 18 10.01 2.56 2.89
N PRO A 19 10.81 3.12 3.84
CA PRO A 19 10.79 2.67 5.22
C PRO A 19 9.45 2.91 5.95
N ALA A 20 8.74 4.00 5.61
CA ALA A 20 7.44 4.30 6.22
C ALA A 20 6.39 3.27 5.80
N LYS A 21 6.34 2.94 4.51
CA LYS A 21 5.48 1.90 3.97
C LYS A 21 5.83 0.52 4.53
N GLY A 22 7.14 0.23 4.68
CA GLY A 22 7.61 -1.02 5.27
C GLY A 22 7.10 -1.20 6.71
N ARG A 23 7.20 -0.17 7.55
CA ARG A 23 6.68 -0.20 8.93
C ARG A 23 5.16 -0.44 8.96
N GLU A 24 4.40 0.29 8.16
CA GLU A 24 2.95 0.10 8.07
C GLU A 24 2.58 -1.34 7.65
N LEU A 25 3.28 -1.90 6.66
CA LEU A 25 3.07 -3.27 6.22
C LEU A 25 3.35 -4.29 7.34
N ILE A 26 4.43 -4.10 8.11
CA ILE A 26 4.77 -4.97 9.26
C ILE A 26 3.68 -4.92 10.33
N GLU A 27 3.25 -3.72 10.70
CA GLU A 27 2.20 -3.52 11.71
C GLU A 27 0.87 -4.16 11.29
N LEU A 28 0.47 -3.98 10.04
CA LEU A 28 -0.77 -4.51 9.50
C LEU A 28 -0.72 -6.04 9.27
N LEU A 29 0.44 -6.60 8.90
CA LEU A 29 0.62 -8.04 8.81
C LEU A 29 0.50 -8.73 10.17
N GLY A 30 0.95 -8.07 11.24
CA GLY A 30 0.90 -8.63 12.59
C GLY A 30 1.63 -9.98 12.68
N LEU A 31 1.05 -10.93 13.42
CA LEU A 31 1.65 -12.25 13.57
C LEU A 31 1.38 -13.13 12.36
N VAL A 32 2.42 -13.49 11.65
CA VAL A 32 2.43 -14.47 10.55
C VAL A 32 3.48 -15.56 10.83
N PRO A 33 3.36 -16.76 10.26
CA PRO A 33 4.32 -17.86 10.49
C PRO A 33 5.65 -17.66 9.74
N PHE A 34 6.04 -16.43 9.49
CA PHE A 34 7.25 -16.03 8.75
C PHE A 34 8.12 -15.09 9.57
N GLU A 35 9.42 -15.08 9.28
CA GLU A 35 10.34 -14.02 9.66
C GLU A 35 10.22 -12.90 8.63
N ILE A 36 9.68 -11.74 9.03
CA ILE A 36 9.49 -10.60 8.11
C ILE A 36 10.82 -9.87 7.95
N ARG A 37 11.21 -9.62 6.69
CA ARG A 37 12.39 -8.84 6.32
C ARG A 37 11.99 -7.73 5.35
N LEU A 38 12.60 -6.56 5.48
CA LEU A 38 12.43 -5.48 4.52
C LEU A 38 13.48 -5.60 3.40
N LEU A 39 13.04 -5.48 2.15
CA LEU A 39 13.96 -5.42 1.01
C LEU A 39 14.96 -4.25 1.15
N ALA A 40 14.49 -3.13 1.72
CA ALA A 40 15.34 -1.96 2.00
C ALA A 40 16.55 -2.25 2.92
N GLU A 41 16.50 -3.31 3.72
CA GLU A 41 17.58 -3.70 4.64
C GLU A 41 18.58 -4.65 4.00
N ILE A 42 18.33 -5.11 2.77
CA ILE A 42 19.19 -6.03 2.05
C ILE A 42 20.19 -5.24 1.20
N PRO A 43 21.50 -5.37 1.45
CA PRO A 43 22.51 -4.62 0.71
C PRO A 43 22.43 -4.87 -0.80
N GLY A 44 22.39 -3.78 -1.58
CA GLY A 44 22.34 -3.86 -3.04
C GLY A 44 20.98 -4.22 -3.65
N ALA A 45 19.97 -4.44 -2.82
CA ALA A 45 18.62 -4.74 -3.30
C ALA A 45 18.03 -3.56 -4.11
N ARG A 46 17.28 -3.91 -5.14
CA ARG A 46 16.68 -2.94 -6.08
C ARG A 46 15.25 -3.35 -6.39
N LEU A 47 14.43 -2.36 -6.72
CA LEU A 47 13.12 -2.56 -7.33
C LEU A 47 13.12 -1.93 -8.72
N PRO A 48 12.42 -2.53 -9.68
CA PRO A 48 12.24 -1.95 -11.01
C PRO A 48 11.34 -0.72 -10.94
N GLU A 49 11.38 0.08 -11.99
CA GLU A 49 10.39 1.15 -12.17
C GLU A 49 8.99 0.56 -12.35
N GLU A 50 8.00 1.26 -11.81
CA GLU A 50 6.59 0.90 -11.92
C GLU A 50 6.07 1.34 -13.30
N THR A 51 6.20 0.47 -14.28
CA THR A 51 5.78 0.70 -15.68
C THR A 51 4.56 -0.12 -16.08
N GLY A 52 3.99 -0.90 -15.15
CA GLY A 52 2.80 -1.71 -15.38
C GLY A 52 1.56 -0.85 -15.66
N ALA A 53 0.64 -1.40 -16.45
CA ALA A 53 -0.65 -0.77 -16.77
C ALA A 53 -1.68 -0.95 -15.64
N THR A 54 -1.40 -1.83 -14.66
CA THR A 54 -2.28 -2.13 -13.54
C THR A 54 -1.50 -2.21 -12.23
N TYR A 55 -2.20 -1.99 -11.09
CA TYR A 55 -1.61 -2.21 -9.76
C TYR A 55 -1.12 -3.65 -9.59
N ALA A 56 -1.84 -4.64 -10.14
CA ALA A 56 -1.46 -6.04 -10.05
C ALA A 56 -0.14 -6.32 -10.77
N GLU A 57 0.08 -5.77 -11.96
CA GLU A 57 1.34 -5.89 -12.69
C GLU A 57 2.50 -5.29 -11.90
N ASN A 58 2.34 -4.08 -11.36
CA ASN A 58 3.38 -3.43 -10.57
C ASN A 58 3.68 -4.21 -9.27
N ALA A 59 2.64 -4.68 -8.56
CA ALA A 59 2.81 -5.47 -7.35
C ALA A 59 3.53 -6.80 -7.64
N LEU A 60 3.15 -7.51 -8.73
CA LEU A 60 3.78 -8.76 -9.15
C LEU A 60 5.24 -8.55 -9.52
N VAL A 61 5.56 -7.54 -10.31
CA VAL A 61 6.95 -7.26 -10.70
C VAL A 61 7.80 -6.98 -9.47
N LYS A 62 7.32 -6.23 -8.50
CA LYS A 62 8.03 -5.99 -7.23
C LYS A 62 8.22 -7.28 -6.43
N ALA A 63 7.19 -8.10 -6.28
CA ALA A 63 7.27 -9.36 -5.55
C ALA A 63 8.25 -10.35 -6.20
N ARG A 64 8.18 -10.53 -7.53
CA ARG A 64 9.10 -11.38 -8.29
C ARG A 64 10.55 -10.93 -8.13
N THR A 65 10.80 -9.64 -8.33
CA THR A 65 12.16 -9.07 -8.20
C THR A 65 12.73 -9.28 -6.81
N ALA A 66 11.93 -9.11 -5.76
CA ALA A 66 12.38 -9.37 -4.40
C ALA A 66 12.61 -10.86 -4.15
N ALA A 67 11.72 -11.73 -4.63
CA ALA A 67 11.88 -13.19 -4.51
C ALA A 67 13.12 -13.70 -5.22
N GLU A 68 13.42 -13.22 -6.42
CA GLU A 68 14.63 -13.56 -7.19
C GLU A 68 15.91 -13.13 -6.47
N GLN A 69 15.94 -11.92 -5.92
CA GLN A 69 17.11 -11.40 -5.21
C GLN A 69 17.38 -12.12 -3.87
N THR A 70 16.35 -12.68 -3.24
CA THR A 70 16.44 -13.19 -1.87
C THR A 70 16.25 -14.71 -1.79
N ALA A 71 15.84 -15.36 -2.86
CA ALA A 71 15.42 -16.77 -2.89
C ALA A 71 14.35 -17.11 -1.83
N ALA A 72 13.53 -16.14 -1.42
CA ALA A 72 12.50 -16.25 -0.41
C ALA A 72 11.11 -15.89 -0.96
N LEU A 73 10.06 -16.21 -0.20
CA LEU A 73 8.73 -15.69 -0.48
C LEU A 73 8.74 -14.15 -0.32
N ALA A 74 8.18 -13.44 -1.28
CA ALA A 74 8.13 -12.00 -1.24
C ALA A 74 6.69 -11.49 -1.41
N LEU A 75 6.42 -10.36 -0.77
CA LEU A 75 5.18 -9.60 -0.85
C LEU A 75 5.49 -8.25 -1.50
N GLY A 76 4.90 -8.01 -2.68
CA GLY A 76 4.90 -6.72 -3.34
C GLY A 76 3.55 -6.04 -3.18
N ASP A 77 3.55 -4.73 -3.01
CA ASP A 77 2.33 -3.95 -3.01
C ASP A 77 2.39 -2.80 -4.01
N ASP A 78 1.26 -2.52 -4.63
CA ASP A 78 1.03 -1.28 -5.36
C ASP A 78 -0.30 -0.67 -4.97
N SER A 79 -0.37 0.65 -4.86
CA SER A 79 -1.54 1.34 -4.33
C SER A 79 -1.66 2.76 -4.86
N GLY A 80 -2.89 3.24 -4.92
CA GLY A 80 -3.17 4.59 -5.37
C GLY A 80 -4.55 5.10 -4.97
N LEU A 81 -4.73 6.40 -5.17
CA LEU A 81 -5.98 7.11 -5.02
C LEU A 81 -6.60 7.31 -6.41
N GLU A 82 -7.83 6.89 -6.57
CA GLU A 82 -8.62 7.11 -7.78
C GLU A 82 -9.74 8.10 -7.48
N VAL A 83 -9.85 9.17 -8.27
CA VAL A 83 -10.88 10.21 -8.11
C VAL A 83 -11.75 10.25 -9.36
N ASP A 84 -13.06 10.00 -9.20
CA ASP A 84 -13.98 9.85 -10.33
C ASP A 84 -14.08 11.11 -11.19
N ALA A 85 -14.12 12.29 -10.56
CA ALA A 85 -14.16 13.56 -11.26
C ALA A 85 -12.90 13.87 -12.10
N LEU A 86 -11.82 13.14 -11.85
CA LEU A 86 -10.55 13.24 -12.59
C LEU A 86 -10.32 12.03 -13.51
N GLY A 87 -11.38 11.26 -13.81
CA GLY A 87 -11.28 10.07 -14.67
C GLY A 87 -10.41 8.96 -14.07
N GLY A 88 -10.36 8.86 -12.73
CA GLY A 88 -9.52 7.90 -12.00
C GLY A 88 -8.12 8.40 -11.66
N ALA A 89 -7.72 9.59 -12.12
CA ALA A 89 -6.44 10.16 -11.70
C ALA A 89 -6.48 10.54 -10.20
N PRO A 90 -5.33 10.50 -9.51
CA PRO A 90 -3.98 10.16 -9.96
C PRO A 90 -3.72 8.66 -10.23
N GLY A 91 -4.50 7.73 -9.67
CA GLY A 91 -4.40 6.29 -9.96
C GLY A 91 -3.00 5.73 -9.70
N LEU A 92 -2.44 5.01 -10.67
CA LEU A 92 -1.07 4.46 -10.63
C LEU A 92 0.03 5.53 -10.43
N TYR A 93 -0.29 6.79 -10.68
CA TYR A 93 0.65 7.90 -10.54
C TYR A 93 0.53 8.62 -9.19
N SER A 94 -0.18 8.06 -8.20
CA SER A 94 -0.44 8.71 -6.92
C SER A 94 0.82 9.20 -6.21
N ALA A 95 1.87 8.39 -6.17
CA ALA A 95 3.14 8.74 -5.54
C ALA A 95 3.98 9.78 -6.32
N ARG A 96 3.65 10.03 -7.59
CA ARG A 96 4.37 10.97 -8.47
C ARG A 96 3.46 11.98 -9.17
N PHE A 97 2.23 12.13 -8.66
CA PHE A 97 1.25 13.06 -9.21
C PHE A 97 1.78 14.50 -9.19
N GLY A 98 1.69 15.18 -10.33
CA GLY A 98 2.24 16.52 -10.51
C GLY A 98 3.73 16.57 -10.83
N GLY A 99 4.38 15.41 -10.96
CA GLY A 99 5.77 15.32 -11.40
C GLY A 99 6.81 15.39 -10.27
N PRO A 100 8.09 15.46 -10.64
CA PRO A 100 9.19 15.53 -9.68
C PRO A 100 9.18 16.85 -8.91
N GLY A 101 9.66 16.81 -7.66
CA GLY A 101 9.83 18.01 -6.83
C GLY A 101 8.63 18.35 -5.92
N LEU A 102 7.50 17.66 -6.05
CA LEU A 102 6.41 17.79 -5.08
C LEU A 102 6.58 16.77 -3.96
N ASP A 103 6.42 17.24 -2.73
CA ASP A 103 6.19 16.40 -1.55
C ASP A 103 4.71 15.97 -1.44
N ASP A 104 4.36 15.21 -0.42
CA ASP A 104 2.98 14.73 -0.20
C ASP A 104 2.00 15.89 -0.06
N ARG A 105 2.40 16.97 0.61
CA ARG A 105 1.59 18.18 0.77
C ARG A 105 1.33 18.86 -0.57
N GLY A 106 2.36 19.06 -1.38
CA GLY A 106 2.23 19.66 -2.70
C GLY A 106 1.34 18.84 -3.64
N ARG A 107 1.42 17.49 -3.57
CA ARG A 107 0.53 16.59 -4.34
C ARG A 107 -0.92 16.72 -3.90
N LEU A 108 -1.14 16.78 -2.59
CA LEU A 108 -2.47 16.96 -2.01
C LEU A 108 -3.09 18.30 -2.41
N GLU A 109 -2.31 19.40 -2.31
CA GLU A 109 -2.75 20.74 -2.71
C GLU A 109 -3.06 20.80 -4.21
N LEU A 110 -2.24 20.18 -5.05
CA LEU A 110 -2.49 20.06 -6.49
C LEU A 110 -3.80 19.30 -6.78
N LEU A 111 -4.06 18.22 -6.04
CA LEU A 111 -5.30 17.45 -6.20
C LEU A 111 -6.53 18.31 -5.86
N LEU A 112 -6.48 19.05 -4.76
CA LEU A 112 -7.55 19.98 -4.37
C LEU A 112 -7.76 21.08 -5.41
N GLU A 113 -6.68 21.61 -5.98
CA GLU A 113 -6.74 22.60 -7.07
C GLU A 113 -7.45 22.03 -8.30
N ARG A 114 -7.09 20.80 -8.71
CA ARG A 114 -7.76 20.12 -9.84
C ARG A 114 -9.24 19.85 -9.60
N LEU A 115 -9.66 19.77 -8.35
CA LEU A 115 -11.05 19.58 -7.94
C LEU A 115 -11.77 20.90 -7.61
N ARG A 116 -11.17 22.06 -7.91
CA ARG A 116 -11.80 23.36 -7.72
C ARG A 116 -13.09 23.43 -8.53
N GLY A 117 -14.20 23.83 -7.90
CA GLY A 117 -15.50 23.90 -8.53
C GLY A 117 -16.24 22.56 -8.72
N VAL A 118 -15.62 21.43 -8.37
CA VAL A 118 -16.31 20.13 -8.38
C VAL A 118 -17.23 20.04 -7.15
N PRO A 119 -18.55 19.85 -7.34
CA PRO A 119 -19.51 19.81 -6.24
C PRO A 119 -19.39 18.50 -5.42
N PRO A 120 -19.87 18.50 -4.15
CA PRO A 120 -19.70 17.36 -3.24
C PRO A 120 -20.12 15.99 -3.80
N PRO A 121 -21.26 15.83 -4.50
CA PRO A 121 -21.68 14.52 -5.00
C PRO A 121 -20.76 13.93 -6.08
N ARG A 122 -19.90 14.75 -6.69
CA ARG A 122 -18.95 14.35 -7.73
C ARG A 122 -17.52 14.19 -7.25
N ARG A 123 -17.28 14.30 -5.95
CA ARG A 123 -15.94 14.14 -5.36
C ARG A 123 -15.67 12.72 -4.85
N THR A 124 -16.43 11.74 -5.36
CA THR A 124 -16.22 10.33 -5.04
C THR A 124 -14.82 9.87 -5.43
N ALA A 125 -14.24 9.08 -4.57
CA ALA A 125 -12.88 8.57 -4.73
C ALA A 125 -12.74 7.22 -4.02
N ARG A 126 -11.72 6.47 -4.40
CA ARG A 126 -11.32 5.26 -3.67
C ARG A 126 -9.82 5.17 -3.55
N PHE A 127 -9.38 4.66 -2.42
CA PHE A 127 -8.05 4.10 -2.31
C PHE A 127 -8.09 2.63 -2.70
N ARG A 128 -7.12 2.21 -3.48
CA ARG A 128 -6.91 0.83 -3.90
C ARG A 128 -5.53 0.35 -3.50
N CYS A 129 -5.42 -0.87 -3.01
CA CYS A 129 -4.15 -1.54 -2.76
C CYS A 129 -4.23 -2.95 -3.32
N VAL A 130 -3.25 -3.31 -4.12
CA VAL A 130 -3.07 -4.67 -4.61
C VAL A 130 -1.80 -5.24 -3.98
N ILE A 131 -1.91 -6.44 -3.43
CA ILE A 131 -0.79 -7.21 -2.88
C ILE A 131 -0.57 -8.44 -3.73
N ALA A 132 0.68 -8.65 -4.11
CA ALA A 132 1.12 -9.85 -4.82
C ALA A 132 2.10 -10.64 -3.93
N LEU A 133 1.95 -11.96 -3.97
CA LEU A 133 2.89 -12.92 -3.37
C LEU A 133 3.59 -13.67 -4.48
N ALA A 134 4.92 -13.76 -4.44
CA ALA A 134 5.73 -14.53 -5.36
C ALA A 134 6.90 -15.18 -4.61
N GLY A 135 7.29 -16.39 -5.03
CA GLY A 135 8.41 -17.09 -4.40
C GLY A 135 8.76 -18.38 -5.14
N PRO A 136 9.92 -18.98 -4.86
CA PRO A 136 10.46 -20.09 -5.63
C PRO A 136 9.63 -21.38 -5.56
N SER A 137 8.82 -21.56 -4.53
CA SER A 137 8.06 -22.81 -4.28
C SER A 137 6.55 -22.61 -4.14
N ARG A 138 6.04 -21.42 -4.48
CA ARG A 138 4.61 -21.11 -4.40
C ARG A 138 4.11 -20.51 -5.71
N ALA A 139 2.89 -20.87 -6.09
CA ALA A 139 2.19 -20.20 -7.15
C ALA A 139 1.94 -18.73 -6.76
N GLU A 140 2.09 -17.83 -7.73
CA GLU A 140 1.78 -16.43 -7.52
C GLU A 140 0.32 -16.22 -7.14
N ARG A 141 0.09 -15.31 -6.22
CA ARG A 141 -1.25 -14.92 -5.76
C ARG A 141 -1.34 -13.41 -5.73
N VAL A 142 -2.51 -12.91 -6.03
CA VAL A 142 -2.84 -11.49 -5.99
C VAL A 142 -4.13 -11.30 -5.21
N VAL A 143 -4.14 -10.33 -4.32
CA VAL A 143 -5.32 -9.92 -3.57
C VAL A 143 -5.44 -8.40 -3.58
N GLU A 144 -6.63 -7.91 -3.35
CA GLU A 144 -6.95 -6.49 -3.41
C GLU A 144 -7.74 -6.05 -2.18
N GLY A 145 -7.53 -4.80 -1.78
CA GLY A 145 -8.37 -4.08 -0.83
C GLY A 145 -8.73 -2.70 -1.38
N VAL A 146 -9.98 -2.31 -1.20
CA VAL A 146 -10.52 -1.02 -1.66
C VAL A 146 -11.23 -0.35 -0.50
N ALA A 147 -10.96 0.95 -0.33
CA ALA A 147 -11.71 1.81 0.58
C ALA A 147 -12.38 2.91 -0.23
N GLU A 148 -13.71 2.91 -0.24
CA GLU A 148 -14.52 3.93 -0.90
C GLU A 148 -14.68 5.15 0.00
N GLY A 149 -14.59 6.35 -0.59
CA GLY A 149 -14.68 7.61 0.13
C GLY A 149 -14.96 8.80 -0.77
N VAL A 150 -14.70 9.98 -0.25
CA VAL A 150 -14.84 11.24 -1.00
C VAL A 150 -13.68 12.18 -0.68
N ILE A 151 -13.31 13.03 -1.63
CA ILE A 151 -12.28 14.05 -1.37
C ILE A 151 -12.89 15.25 -0.65
N ALA A 152 -12.39 15.54 0.53
CA ALA A 152 -12.75 16.73 1.31
C ALA A 152 -12.33 18.03 0.62
N TYR A 153 -12.88 19.16 1.02
CA TYR A 153 -12.51 20.47 0.47
C TYR A 153 -11.21 21.04 1.04
N ALA A 154 -10.84 20.59 2.23
CA ALA A 154 -9.63 21.01 2.92
C ALA A 154 -9.07 19.85 3.74
N PRO A 155 -7.75 19.84 4.00
CA PRO A 155 -7.11 18.84 4.83
C PRO A 155 -7.65 18.87 6.27
N ARG A 156 -7.82 17.69 6.89
CA ARG A 156 -8.17 17.50 8.30
C ARG A 156 -7.37 16.34 8.88
N GLY A 157 -6.95 16.47 10.14
CA GLY A 157 -6.11 15.50 10.81
C GLY A 157 -4.63 15.64 10.45
N SER A 158 -3.79 14.91 11.18
CA SER A 158 -2.33 14.93 11.03
C SER A 158 -1.70 13.54 10.98
N GLY A 159 -2.51 12.49 11.07
CA GLY A 159 -2.06 11.10 10.96
C GLY A 159 -1.86 10.65 9.52
N GLY A 160 -1.26 9.48 9.36
CA GLY A 160 -1.06 8.86 8.06
C GLY A 160 -0.05 9.59 7.18
N PHE A 161 -0.25 9.50 5.85
CA PHE A 161 0.62 10.11 4.83
C PHE A 161 -0.14 10.32 3.51
N GLY A 162 0.50 11.02 2.56
CA GLY A 162 -0.03 11.24 1.22
C GLY A 162 -1.36 11.99 1.24
N TYR A 163 -2.40 11.38 0.71
CA TYR A 163 -3.73 11.98 0.56
C TYR A 163 -4.67 11.73 1.76
N ASP A 164 -4.22 11.08 2.83
CA ASP A 164 -5.04 10.76 4.00
C ASP A 164 -5.76 11.98 4.59
N PRO A 165 -5.16 13.19 4.66
CA PRO A 165 -5.84 14.37 5.21
C PRO A 165 -7.05 14.86 4.40
N ILE A 166 -7.16 14.48 3.15
CA ILE A 166 -8.29 14.87 2.28
C ILE A 166 -9.19 13.70 1.89
N PHE A 167 -8.83 12.48 2.24
CA PHE A 167 -9.67 11.31 1.98
C PHE A 167 -10.66 11.11 3.13
N PHE A 168 -11.88 11.59 2.95
CA PHE A 168 -12.95 11.44 3.92
C PHE A 168 -13.62 10.08 3.77
N TYR A 169 -13.72 9.35 4.87
CA TYR A 169 -14.35 8.04 4.94
C TYR A 169 -15.74 8.16 5.58
N PRO A 170 -16.82 8.14 4.78
CA PRO A 170 -18.18 8.42 5.26
C PRO A 170 -18.65 7.53 6.41
N PRO A 171 -18.34 6.19 6.44
CA PRO A 171 -18.82 5.35 7.52
C PRO A 171 -18.35 5.76 8.92
N LEU A 172 -17.21 6.44 9.03
CA LEU A 172 -16.67 6.95 10.30
C LEU A 172 -16.77 8.48 10.42
N GLY A 173 -17.24 9.20 9.40
CA GLY A 173 -17.42 10.65 9.42
C GLY A 173 -16.13 11.46 9.57
N ARG A 174 -14.98 10.86 9.25
CA ARG A 174 -13.63 11.43 9.42
C ARG A 174 -12.75 11.17 8.21
N THR A 175 -11.70 11.98 8.06
CA THR A 175 -10.65 11.67 7.08
C THR A 175 -9.74 10.54 7.62
N PHE A 176 -9.00 9.89 6.74
CA PHE A 176 -8.05 8.86 7.16
C PHE A 176 -6.97 9.41 8.11
N ALA A 177 -6.60 10.69 7.98
CA ALA A 177 -5.65 11.34 8.87
C ALA A 177 -6.23 11.70 10.26
N GLU A 178 -7.55 11.61 10.45
CA GLU A 178 -8.23 11.79 11.73
C GLU A 178 -8.48 10.45 12.45
N LEU A 179 -8.22 9.31 11.80
CA LEU A 179 -8.35 7.98 12.39
C LEU A 179 -7.10 7.64 13.21
N SER A 180 -7.29 6.86 14.27
CA SER A 180 -6.17 6.15 14.91
C SER A 180 -5.64 5.04 13.98
N ASP A 181 -4.38 4.62 14.19
CA ASP A 181 -3.76 3.56 13.39
C ASP A 181 -4.59 2.27 13.42
N GLY A 182 -5.14 1.90 14.58
CA GLY A 182 -6.00 0.74 14.70
C GLY A 182 -7.36 0.86 14.00
N GLU A 183 -7.95 2.05 13.93
CA GLU A 183 -9.17 2.29 13.14
C GLU A 183 -8.85 2.23 11.64
N LYS A 184 -7.79 2.93 11.22
CA LYS A 184 -7.33 2.94 9.82
C LYS A 184 -6.95 1.55 9.34
N ALA A 185 -6.27 0.75 10.15
CA ALA A 185 -5.92 -0.64 9.85
C ALA A 185 -7.12 -1.50 9.44
N ARG A 186 -8.27 -1.29 10.07
CA ARG A 186 -9.48 -2.08 9.81
C ARG A 186 -10.25 -1.66 8.57
N VAL A 187 -10.12 -0.43 8.11
CA VAL A 187 -10.97 0.14 7.04
C VAL A 187 -10.18 0.60 5.83
N SER A 188 -8.86 0.70 5.91
CA SER A 188 -8.06 1.16 4.79
C SER A 188 -7.89 0.07 3.72
N HIS A 189 -7.71 0.53 2.49
CA HIS A 189 -7.37 -0.31 1.35
C HIS A 189 -6.21 -1.28 1.63
N ARG A 190 -5.14 -0.79 2.28
CA ARG A 190 -3.98 -1.61 2.63
C ARG A 190 -4.29 -2.61 3.73
N GLY A 191 -5.02 -2.20 4.77
CA GLY A 191 -5.45 -3.10 5.83
C GLY A 191 -6.30 -4.25 5.29
N LEU A 192 -7.28 -3.95 4.44
CA LEU A 192 -8.14 -4.96 3.79
C LEU A 192 -7.35 -5.90 2.87
N ALA A 193 -6.43 -5.36 2.07
CA ALA A 193 -5.57 -6.18 1.20
C ALA A 193 -4.65 -7.10 2.00
N LEU A 194 -4.05 -6.60 3.09
CA LEU A 194 -3.17 -7.39 3.95
C LEU A 194 -3.93 -8.44 4.75
N GLU A 195 -5.16 -8.19 5.17
CA GLU A 195 -6.00 -9.22 5.77
C GLU A 195 -6.25 -10.37 4.79
N ALA A 196 -6.54 -10.06 3.52
CA ALA A 196 -6.68 -11.09 2.49
C ALA A 196 -5.36 -11.83 2.23
N ALA A 197 -4.23 -11.12 2.20
CA ALA A 197 -2.90 -11.73 2.02
C ALA A 197 -2.52 -12.64 3.19
N ARG A 198 -2.86 -12.28 4.44
CA ARG A 198 -2.62 -13.15 5.62
C ARG A 198 -3.29 -14.49 5.52
N ARG A 199 -4.50 -14.56 4.97
CA ARG A 199 -5.22 -15.83 4.74
C ARG A 199 -4.42 -16.73 3.80
N LEU A 200 -3.89 -16.18 2.71
CA LEU A 200 -3.04 -16.91 1.77
C LEU A 200 -1.69 -17.34 2.38
N LEU A 201 -1.13 -16.56 3.31
CA LEU A 201 0.11 -16.91 4.00
C LEU A 201 -0.05 -18.02 5.03
N SER A 202 -1.29 -18.30 5.44
CA SER A 202 -1.63 -19.35 6.42
C SER A 202 -1.99 -20.69 5.77
N GLU A 203 -2.12 -20.74 4.44
CA GLU A 203 -2.30 -21.96 3.62
C GLU A 203 -0.96 -22.67 3.36
#